data_51cd903f7143935973fa3ff3b2f45505
#
_entry.id   51cd903f7143935973fa3ff3b2f45505
#
_cell.length_a   1.000
_cell.length_b   1.000
_cell.length_c   1.000
_cell.angle_alpha   90.00
_cell.angle_beta   90.00
_cell.angle_gamma   90.00
#
_symmetry.space_group_name_H-M   'P 1'
#
loop_
_entity.id
_entity.type
_entity.pdbx_description
1 polymer ?
#
loop_
_entity_poly.entity_id
_entity_poly.type
_entity_poly.pdbx_seq_one_letter_code
_entity_poly.pdbx_strand_id
1 'polypeptide(L)'
;MKALPPILNIFIIINIFSMILSNPSYEDYSIIFIDKFKIGSHSKEINLILNSILSHSILFTNSKRDYSEEIQKNRKSDVLIDKLNFKGEIIPSFPFTLKLDETKLNDPKIQGEFGLGIDDDNTNDLVDILFENKIIHDKLLEIHVSQKNKKDVLNLNFEPKINEFTFSDLSTKLSSDNYYSQAWICNLSHIVMGSNIGELSWNNTMETNGRVVFDTRTKYIYIPKEYMKYISTIWSINGEGCKTILDSENDEKYFQCNLTMEKNIYSMPSIYFIIGGYGYRLKAEDLFEKNEDKFTCLIRFINEEEDLWILGVPFLREYKILFDYNKTRVGFSGEDIMNYKEEYDKWVIESKEKKSKLLGEYSCESVIFIIGTIIGCCILCYAAFWLYRNWRRDSNKYYIHTDEQFNKQQNYS
;
A
#
# COMPACT_ATOMS: atom_id res chain seq x y z
N MET A 1 36.55 -20.60 -20.62
CA MET A 1 35.20 -20.13 -20.47
C MET A 1 34.26 -21.23 -20.97
N LYS A 2 33.51 -21.91 -20.07
CA LYS A 2 32.54 -22.91 -20.47
C LYS A 2 31.24 -22.17 -20.82
N ALA A 3 30.78 -22.35 -22.06
CA ALA A 3 29.52 -21.82 -22.49
C ALA A 3 28.38 -22.39 -21.61
N LEU A 4 27.52 -21.54 -21.07
CA LEU A 4 26.30 -21.93 -20.35
C LEU A 4 25.39 -22.73 -21.28
N PRO A 5 24.72 -23.78 -20.80
CA PRO A 5 23.84 -24.61 -21.63
C PRO A 5 22.69 -23.75 -22.20
N PRO A 6 22.26 -24.01 -23.44
CA PRO A 6 21.25 -23.20 -24.15
C PRO A 6 19.88 -23.10 -23.42
N ILE A 7 19.58 -24.06 -22.56
CA ILE A 7 18.32 -24.07 -21.76
C ILE A 7 18.33 -22.93 -20.71
N LEU A 8 19.50 -22.58 -20.14
CA LEU A 8 19.60 -21.51 -19.16
C LEU A 8 19.39 -20.13 -19.81
N ASN A 9 19.86 -19.97 -21.05
CA ASN A 9 19.62 -18.75 -21.83
C ASN A 9 18.14 -18.56 -22.20
N ILE A 10 17.40 -19.64 -22.45
CA ILE A 10 15.97 -19.57 -22.73
C ILE A 10 15.19 -19.17 -21.46
N PHE A 11 15.56 -19.67 -20.28
CA PHE A 11 14.94 -19.27 -19.01
C PHE A 11 15.21 -17.80 -18.66
N ILE A 12 16.41 -17.30 -18.92
CA ILE A 12 16.76 -15.88 -18.71
C ILE A 12 15.98 -15.00 -19.69
N ILE A 13 15.88 -15.39 -20.96
CA ILE A 13 15.09 -14.65 -21.96
C ILE A 13 13.59 -14.67 -21.63
N ILE A 14 13.03 -15.79 -21.17
CA ILE A 14 11.63 -15.88 -20.76
C ILE A 14 11.37 -15.03 -19.51
N ASN A 15 12.27 -15.01 -18.53
CA ASN A 15 12.14 -14.14 -17.36
C ASN A 15 12.29 -12.64 -17.70
N ILE A 16 13.22 -12.29 -18.60
CA ILE A 16 13.32 -10.91 -19.09
C ILE A 16 12.08 -10.51 -19.90
N PHE A 17 11.53 -11.43 -20.71
CA PHE A 17 10.27 -11.18 -21.45
C PHE A 17 9.05 -11.09 -20.50
N SER A 18 9.00 -11.87 -19.42
CA SER A 18 7.93 -11.75 -18.43
C SER A 18 8.04 -10.48 -17.58
N MET A 19 9.26 -10.00 -17.28
CA MET A 19 9.47 -8.68 -16.66
C MET A 19 9.09 -7.51 -17.59
N ILE A 20 9.24 -7.67 -18.91
CA ILE A 20 8.83 -6.65 -19.89
C ILE A 20 7.32 -6.69 -20.13
N LEU A 21 6.66 -7.83 -19.89
CA LEU A 21 5.22 -8.02 -20.07
C LEU A 21 4.38 -7.79 -18.82
N SER A 22 5.00 -7.58 -17.65
CA SER A 22 4.27 -7.23 -16.42
C SER A 22 3.99 -5.72 -16.27
N ASN A 23 4.00 -4.96 -17.35
CA ASN A 23 3.33 -3.67 -17.32
C ASN A 23 1.85 -3.95 -17.05
N PRO A 24 1.26 -3.38 -15.98
CA PRO A 24 -0.17 -3.53 -15.72
C PRO A 24 -0.93 -3.22 -17.02
N SER A 25 -1.82 -4.13 -17.42
CA SER A 25 -2.58 -3.94 -18.65
C SER A 25 -3.36 -2.63 -18.56
N TYR A 26 -3.22 -1.75 -19.52
CA TYR A 26 -3.86 -0.42 -19.57
C TYR A 26 -5.41 -0.48 -19.53
N GLU A 27 -6.02 -1.65 -19.51
CA GLU A 27 -7.48 -1.84 -19.51
C GLU A 27 -8.17 -1.41 -18.22
N ASP A 28 -7.41 -1.29 -17.11
CA ASP A 28 -7.94 -0.96 -15.78
C ASP A 28 -7.68 0.48 -15.31
N TYR A 29 -7.14 1.35 -16.17
CA TYR A 29 -6.96 2.75 -15.82
C TYR A 29 -8.30 3.47 -15.71
N SER A 30 -8.55 4.06 -14.57
CA SER A 30 -9.46 5.19 -14.49
C SER A 30 -8.76 6.36 -15.18
N ILE A 31 -8.97 6.48 -16.49
CA ILE A 31 -8.32 7.49 -17.32
C ILE A 31 -8.86 8.85 -16.89
N ILE A 32 -8.06 9.55 -16.12
CA ILE A 32 -8.35 10.90 -15.70
C ILE A 32 -7.69 11.82 -16.73
N PHE A 33 -8.47 12.28 -17.69
CA PHE A 33 -7.98 13.24 -18.65
C PHE A 33 -7.87 14.61 -18.03
N ILE A 34 -6.77 15.30 -18.32
CA ILE A 34 -6.67 16.73 -18.10
C ILE A 34 -7.43 17.43 -19.24
N ASP A 35 -8.02 18.58 -18.93
CA ASP A 35 -8.59 19.47 -19.93
C ASP A 35 -7.59 19.76 -21.05
N LYS A 36 -8.10 19.71 -22.26
CA LYS A 36 -7.43 19.78 -23.55
C LYS A 36 -6.21 20.68 -23.59
N PHE A 37 -5.04 20.07 -23.77
CA PHE A 37 -3.82 20.78 -24.09
C PHE A 37 -3.79 21.10 -25.58
N LYS A 38 -3.18 22.22 -25.92
CA LYS A 38 -2.94 22.59 -27.32
C LYS A 38 -1.44 22.65 -27.56
N ILE A 39 -0.98 21.88 -28.52
CA ILE A 39 0.43 21.83 -28.93
C ILE A 39 0.58 22.41 -30.31
N GLY A 40 1.70 23.10 -30.52
CA GLY A 40 2.15 23.60 -31.80
C GLY A 40 1.54 24.93 -32.20
N SER A 41 2.06 25.52 -33.28
CA SER A 41 1.60 26.79 -33.87
C SER A 41 0.14 26.72 -34.33
N HIS A 42 -0.34 25.55 -34.69
CA HIS A 42 -1.73 25.33 -35.14
C HIS A 42 -2.68 24.98 -33.99
N SER A 43 -2.20 25.03 -32.72
CA SER A 43 -3.00 24.77 -31.51
C SER A 43 -3.78 23.45 -31.57
N LYS A 44 -3.14 22.36 -32.03
CA LYS A 44 -3.76 21.03 -32.07
C LYS A 44 -4.11 20.59 -30.64
N GLU A 45 -5.38 20.33 -30.41
CA GLU A 45 -5.82 19.74 -29.12
C GLU A 45 -5.34 18.30 -29.01
N ILE A 46 -4.75 17.97 -27.87
CA ILE A 46 -4.28 16.63 -27.52
C ILE A 46 -4.83 16.21 -26.17
N ASN A 47 -5.07 14.92 -26.01
CA ASN A 47 -5.51 14.32 -24.77
C ASN A 47 -4.29 13.70 -24.09
N LEU A 48 -3.88 14.29 -22.97
CA LEU A 48 -2.81 13.78 -22.12
C LEU A 48 -3.39 13.22 -20.83
N ILE A 49 -2.81 12.15 -20.33
CA ILE A 49 -3.04 11.68 -18.97
C ILE A 49 -1.92 12.21 -18.07
N LEU A 50 -2.22 12.43 -16.80
CA LEU A 50 -1.20 12.76 -15.82
C LEU A 50 -0.46 11.51 -15.35
N ASN A 51 0.85 11.62 -15.26
CA ASN A 51 1.71 10.55 -14.83
C ASN A 51 2.63 11.02 -13.70
N SER A 52 2.28 10.73 -12.47
CA SER A 52 3.04 11.11 -11.27
C SER A 52 4.34 10.33 -11.08
N ILE A 53 4.63 9.37 -11.93
CA ILE A 53 5.83 8.52 -11.83
C ILE A 53 6.88 8.80 -12.91
N LEU A 54 6.61 9.71 -13.83
CA LEU A 54 7.56 10.18 -14.84
C LEU A 54 7.93 11.65 -14.60
N SER A 55 9.19 12.00 -14.70
CA SER A 55 9.68 13.39 -14.57
C SER A 55 9.52 14.19 -15.85
N HIS A 56 9.35 13.54 -16.99
CA HIS A 56 9.24 14.16 -18.31
C HIS A 56 7.93 13.78 -19.02
N SER A 57 7.51 14.62 -19.97
CA SER A 57 6.27 14.40 -20.72
C SER A 57 6.53 13.61 -22.00
N ILE A 58 5.62 12.68 -22.33
CA ILE A 58 5.72 11.78 -23.47
C ILE A 58 4.57 12.05 -24.42
N LEU A 59 4.85 12.10 -25.73
CA LEU A 59 3.83 12.04 -26.77
C LEU A 59 3.92 10.70 -27.51
N PHE A 60 2.78 10.03 -27.65
CA PHE A 60 2.67 8.80 -28.41
C PHE A 60 2.47 9.10 -29.91
N THR A 61 3.19 8.40 -30.75
CA THR A 61 3.11 8.56 -32.19
C THR A 61 2.94 7.21 -32.86
N ASN A 62 1.88 7.06 -33.64
CA ASN A 62 1.59 5.84 -34.41
C ASN A 62 2.40 5.78 -35.72
N SER A 63 2.95 6.89 -36.20
CA SER A 63 3.86 6.94 -37.34
C SER A 63 4.58 8.28 -37.39
N LYS A 64 5.75 8.29 -38.08
CA LYS A 64 6.50 9.53 -38.38
C LYS A 64 5.72 10.56 -39.21
N ARG A 65 4.49 10.24 -39.65
CA ARG A 65 3.66 11.07 -40.53
C ARG A 65 2.60 11.92 -39.86
N ASP A 66 2.28 11.64 -38.57
CA ASP A 66 1.14 12.28 -37.89
C ASP A 66 1.43 13.69 -37.38
N TYR A 67 2.69 14.10 -37.31
CA TYR A 67 3.07 15.44 -36.90
C TYR A 67 3.35 16.33 -38.12
N SER A 68 2.90 17.59 -38.05
CA SER A 68 3.12 18.59 -39.11
C SER A 68 4.62 18.72 -39.45
N GLU A 69 4.93 19.13 -40.68
CA GLU A 69 6.32 19.34 -41.10
C GLU A 69 7.09 20.30 -40.17
N GLU A 70 6.41 21.20 -39.47
CA GLU A 70 6.96 22.14 -38.53
C GLU A 70 7.46 21.44 -37.24
N ILE A 71 6.72 20.44 -36.76
CA ILE A 71 7.11 19.59 -35.62
C ILE A 71 8.36 18.77 -35.97
N GLN A 72 8.47 18.28 -37.21
CA GLN A 72 9.65 17.54 -37.65
C GLN A 72 10.94 18.39 -37.74
N LYS A 73 10.83 19.71 -37.97
CA LYS A 73 11.98 20.64 -37.97
C LYS A 73 12.54 20.91 -36.57
N ASN A 74 11.72 20.82 -35.56
CA ASN A 74 12.10 21.10 -34.14
C ASN A 74 12.61 19.85 -33.41
N ARG A 75 12.70 18.70 -34.08
CA ARG A 75 13.10 17.44 -33.52
C ARG A 75 14.62 17.37 -33.32
N LYS A 76 15.06 17.31 -32.07
CA LYS A 76 16.42 16.91 -31.70
C LYS A 76 16.38 15.49 -31.14
N SER A 77 16.83 14.52 -31.93
CA SER A 77 16.77 13.10 -31.55
C SER A 77 15.33 12.61 -31.31
N ASP A 78 15.03 12.06 -30.14
CA ASP A 78 13.69 11.61 -29.75
C ASP A 78 12.94 12.64 -28.92
N VAL A 79 13.43 13.87 -28.80
CA VAL A 79 12.81 14.98 -28.11
C VAL A 79 12.21 15.97 -29.11
N LEU A 80 10.93 16.27 -28.97
CA LEU A 80 10.23 17.33 -29.67
C LEU A 80 10.19 18.56 -28.77
N ILE A 81 10.62 19.72 -29.28
CA ILE A 81 10.45 21.01 -28.59
C ILE A 81 9.40 21.79 -29.35
N ASP A 82 8.27 22.10 -28.70
CA ASP A 82 7.19 22.83 -29.36
C ASP A 82 6.45 23.76 -28.36
N LYS A 83 5.54 24.57 -28.89
CA LYS A 83 4.70 25.45 -28.08
C LYS A 83 3.64 24.64 -27.36
N LEU A 84 3.49 24.87 -26.05
CA LEU A 84 2.42 24.33 -25.24
C LEU A 84 1.50 25.47 -24.78
N ASN A 85 0.21 25.39 -25.06
CA ASN A 85 -0.78 26.28 -24.45
C ASN A 85 -1.36 25.57 -23.22
N PHE A 86 -1.07 26.12 -22.07
CA PHE A 86 -1.48 25.61 -20.77
C PHE A 86 -2.31 26.65 -20.05
N LYS A 87 -3.59 26.37 -19.76
CA LYS A 87 -4.54 27.29 -19.10
C LYS A 87 -4.62 28.69 -19.73
N GLY A 88 -4.38 28.80 -21.04
CA GLY A 88 -4.39 30.06 -21.77
C GLY A 88 -3.03 30.76 -21.89
N GLU A 89 -2.05 30.31 -21.13
CA GLU A 89 -0.66 30.77 -21.21
C GLU A 89 0.11 29.99 -22.27
N ILE A 90 0.96 30.66 -23.04
CA ILE A 90 1.77 30.04 -24.09
C ILE A 90 3.18 29.82 -23.59
N ILE A 91 3.56 28.57 -23.42
CA ILE A 91 4.93 28.13 -23.18
C ILE A 91 5.61 27.97 -24.54
N PRO A 92 6.62 28.77 -24.88
CA PRO A 92 7.13 28.81 -26.25
C PRO A 92 8.00 27.61 -26.64
N SER A 93 8.56 26.91 -25.65
CA SER A 93 9.51 25.82 -25.87
C SER A 93 9.33 24.76 -24.79
N PHE A 94 8.40 23.83 -25.02
CA PHE A 94 8.16 22.72 -24.10
C PHE A 94 8.70 21.42 -24.69
N PRO A 95 9.55 20.65 -23.99
CA PRO A 95 10.09 19.40 -24.47
C PRO A 95 9.10 18.25 -24.27
N PHE A 96 8.94 17.42 -25.29
CA PHE A 96 8.23 16.16 -25.22
C PHE A 96 9.13 15.03 -25.72
N THR A 97 9.21 13.95 -25.00
CA THR A 97 9.83 12.72 -25.48
C THR A 97 8.86 12.03 -26.45
N LEU A 98 9.31 11.71 -27.65
CA LEU A 98 8.51 10.98 -28.63
C LEU A 98 8.70 9.49 -28.42
N LYS A 99 7.62 8.77 -28.13
CA LYS A 99 7.61 7.32 -27.99
C LYS A 99 6.75 6.72 -29.11
N LEU A 100 7.32 5.79 -29.87
CA LEU A 100 6.52 5.00 -30.80
C LEU A 100 5.56 4.15 -29.98
N ASP A 101 4.29 4.22 -30.32
CA ASP A 101 3.26 3.38 -29.71
C ASP A 101 3.37 1.98 -30.33
N GLU A 102 4.27 1.18 -29.76
CA GLU A 102 4.37 -0.25 -30.06
C GLU A 102 3.43 -1.07 -29.14
N THR A 103 3.07 -0.51 -28.00
CA THR A 103 2.06 -1.07 -27.11
C THR A 103 0.76 -0.32 -27.38
N LYS A 104 -0.17 -0.99 -28.03
CA LYS A 104 -1.54 -0.55 -28.18
C LYS A 104 -2.07 -0.02 -26.86
N LEU A 105 -1.98 1.29 -26.61
CA LEU A 105 -2.89 1.93 -25.69
C LEU A 105 -4.27 1.58 -26.23
N ASN A 106 -5.00 0.74 -25.52
CA ASN A 106 -6.32 0.27 -25.96
C ASN A 106 -7.32 1.41 -26.11
N ASP A 107 -6.99 2.60 -25.65
CA ASP A 107 -7.78 3.81 -25.88
C ASP A 107 -7.08 4.74 -26.90
N PRO A 108 -7.58 4.80 -28.15
CA PRO A 108 -7.05 5.70 -29.18
C PRO A 108 -7.21 7.19 -28.84
N LYS A 109 -7.90 7.51 -27.73
CA LYS A 109 -8.08 8.87 -27.24
C LYS A 109 -6.87 9.40 -26.47
N ILE A 110 -6.00 8.51 -25.94
CA ILE A 110 -4.80 8.93 -25.21
C ILE A 110 -3.69 9.20 -26.23
N GLN A 111 -3.19 10.43 -26.24
CA GLN A 111 -2.14 10.85 -27.17
C GLN A 111 -0.80 11.09 -26.49
N GLY A 112 -0.74 10.94 -25.17
CA GLY A 112 0.50 11.05 -24.42
C GLY A 112 0.30 11.10 -22.91
N GLU A 113 1.42 11.25 -22.21
CA GLU A 113 1.48 11.35 -20.75
C GLU A 113 2.19 12.64 -20.35
N PHE A 114 1.67 13.29 -19.34
CA PHE A 114 2.24 14.49 -18.76
C PHE A 114 2.94 14.17 -17.45
N GLY A 115 4.27 14.24 -17.44
CA GLY A 115 5.08 13.81 -16.31
C GLY A 115 5.01 14.77 -15.12
N LEU A 116 4.76 14.25 -13.92
CA LEU A 116 4.74 14.96 -12.65
C LEU A 116 5.71 14.37 -11.63
N GLY A 117 6.47 13.36 -12.01
CA GLY A 117 7.51 12.77 -11.18
C GLY A 117 8.74 13.68 -11.04
N ILE A 118 9.77 13.17 -10.42
CA ILE A 118 11.05 13.86 -10.23
C ILE A 118 12.20 12.99 -10.78
N ASP A 119 13.19 13.63 -11.39
CA ASP A 119 14.41 12.97 -11.84
C ASP A 119 15.46 12.86 -10.71
N ASP A 120 16.67 12.46 -11.08
CA ASP A 120 17.75 12.31 -10.12
C ASP A 120 18.24 13.63 -9.53
N ASP A 121 18.08 14.73 -10.25
CA ASP A 121 18.43 16.09 -9.81
C ASP A 121 17.27 16.74 -9.04
N ASN A 122 16.19 16.02 -8.77
CA ASN A 122 14.95 16.50 -8.17
C ASN A 122 14.25 17.61 -8.98
N THR A 123 14.36 17.52 -10.30
CA THR A 123 13.72 18.45 -11.24
C THR A 123 12.52 17.82 -11.94
N ASN A 124 11.69 18.63 -12.53
CA ASN A 124 10.56 18.23 -13.36
C ASN A 124 10.39 19.22 -14.50
N ASP A 125 10.44 18.75 -15.73
CA ASP A 125 10.38 19.58 -16.93
C ASP A 125 9.21 20.56 -16.94
N LEU A 126 8.04 20.13 -16.53
CA LEU A 126 6.86 21.01 -16.53
C LEU A 126 7.00 22.13 -15.49
N VAL A 127 7.21 21.75 -14.24
CA VAL A 127 7.20 22.71 -13.11
C VAL A 127 8.34 23.70 -13.26
N ASP A 128 9.50 23.23 -13.69
CA ASP A 128 10.68 24.07 -13.93
C ASP A 128 10.43 25.08 -15.07
N ILE A 129 9.90 24.64 -16.18
CA ILE A 129 9.58 25.50 -17.32
C ILE A 129 8.48 26.50 -16.98
N LEU A 130 7.43 26.11 -16.25
CA LEU A 130 6.39 27.02 -15.78
C LEU A 130 6.94 28.09 -14.86
N PHE A 131 7.87 27.72 -13.96
CA PHE A 131 8.52 28.64 -13.05
C PHE A 131 9.47 29.60 -13.78
N GLU A 132 10.31 29.10 -14.69
CA GLU A 132 11.23 29.93 -15.49
C GLU A 132 10.49 30.93 -16.39
N ASN A 133 9.34 30.53 -16.94
CA ASN A 133 8.48 31.43 -17.72
C ASN A 133 7.58 32.33 -16.85
N LYS A 134 7.72 32.29 -15.52
CA LYS A 134 6.95 33.11 -14.55
C LYS A 134 5.43 32.90 -14.62
N ILE A 135 5.00 31.72 -15.06
CA ILE A 135 3.59 31.30 -15.11
C ILE A 135 3.15 30.89 -13.68
N ILE A 136 4.09 30.33 -12.91
CA ILE A 136 3.90 30.00 -11.50
C ILE A 136 4.93 30.76 -10.66
N HIS A 137 4.59 31.05 -9.40
CA HIS A 137 5.45 31.80 -8.48
C HIS A 137 6.35 30.88 -7.65
N ASP A 138 5.90 29.67 -7.38
CA ASP A 138 6.60 28.66 -6.60
C ASP A 138 6.56 27.33 -7.34
N LYS A 139 7.58 26.49 -7.16
CA LYS A 139 7.62 25.14 -7.70
C LYS A 139 6.77 24.18 -6.87
N LEU A 140 5.47 24.46 -6.82
CA LEU A 140 4.46 23.73 -6.06
C LEU A 140 3.36 23.23 -6.99
N LEU A 141 2.96 21.96 -6.83
CA LEU A 141 1.86 21.38 -7.59
C LEU A 141 0.97 20.55 -6.67
N GLU A 142 -0.25 21.01 -6.45
CA GLU A 142 -1.30 20.24 -5.77
C GLU A 142 -2.08 19.43 -6.82
N ILE A 143 -2.30 18.16 -6.53
CA ILE A 143 -3.21 17.29 -7.28
C ILE A 143 -4.34 16.82 -6.37
N HIS A 144 -5.54 16.73 -6.93
CA HIS A 144 -6.71 16.24 -6.24
C HIS A 144 -7.69 15.60 -7.23
N VAL A 145 -8.17 14.40 -6.90
CA VAL A 145 -9.20 13.72 -7.67
C VAL A 145 -10.56 14.02 -7.06
N SER A 146 -11.42 14.68 -7.83
CA SER A 146 -12.82 14.90 -7.46
C SER A 146 -13.75 14.05 -8.32
N GLN A 147 -14.89 13.66 -7.77
CA GLN A 147 -15.90 12.91 -8.51
C GLN A 147 -16.95 13.86 -9.09
N LYS A 148 -17.04 13.94 -10.42
CA LYS A 148 -18.05 14.73 -11.11
C LYS A 148 -18.87 13.83 -12.04
N ASN A 149 -20.19 13.75 -11.81
CA ASN A 149 -21.09 12.89 -12.60
C ASN A 149 -20.61 11.42 -12.66
N LYS A 150 -20.17 10.86 -11.54
CA LYS A 150 -19.62 9.50 -11.40
C LYS A 150 -18.33 9.27 -12.22
N LYS A 151 -17.66 10.32 -12.67
CA LYS A 151 -16.35 10.26 -13.31
C LYS A 151 -15.34 10.97 -12.46
N ASP A 152 -14.17 10.38 -12.35
CA ASP A 152 -13.05 11.00 -11.67
C ASP A 152 -12.49 12.11 -12.53
N VAL A 153 -12.27 13.25 -11.91
CA VAL A 153 -11.68 14.44 -12.55
C VAL A 153 -10.48 14.85 -11.71
N LEU A 154 -9.31 14.88 -12.32
CA LEU A 154 -8.10 15.35 -11.67
C LEU A 154 -8.00 16.87 -11.80
N ASN A 155 -7.81 17.52 -10.67
CA ASN A 155 -7.62 18.95 -10.57
C ASN A 155 -6.15 19.23 -10.28
N LEU A 156 -5.59 20.22 -10.99
CA LEU A 156 -4.24 20.76 -10.78
C LEU A 156 -4.34 22.15 -10.20
N ASN A 157 -3.61 22.39 -9.11
CA ASN A 157 -3.48 23.71 -8.51
C ASN A 157 -2.00 24.06 -8.31
N PHE A 158 -1.55 25.16 -8.86
CA PHE A 158 -0.18 25.66 -8.76
C PHE A 158 0.00 26.75 -7.71
N GLU A 159 -1.07 27.14 -7.03
CA GLU A 159 -1.08 28.12 -5.94
C GLU A 159 -1.73 27.53 -4.68
N PRO A 160 -1.20 26.40 -4.16
CA PRO A 160 -1.77 25.74 -3.00
C PRO A 160 -1.51 26.56 -1.72
N LYS A 161 -2.40 26.41 -0.75
CA LYS A 161 -2.20 26.97 0.59
C LYS A 161 -1.38 26.01 1.44
N ILE A 162 -0.07 26.21 1.49
CA ILE A 162 0.89 25.31 2.15
C ILE A 162 0.53 24.98 3.60
N ASN A 163 -0.08 25.89 4.33
CA ASN A 163 -0.47 25.70 5.73
C ASN A 163 -1.63 24.69 5.94
N GLU A 164 -2.29 24.26 4.88
CA GLU A 164 -3.33 23.23 4.93
C GLU A 164 -2.76 21.82 4.80
N PHE A 165 -1.43 21.65 4.65
CA PHE A 165 -0.79 20.36 4.39
C PHE A 165 0.07 19.88 5.55
N THR A 166 0.00 18.58 5.82
CA THR A 166 1.00 17.82 6.58
C THR A 166 2.05 17.29 5.62
N PHE A 167 3.32 17.29 6.02
CA PHE A 167 4.40 16.94 5.11
C PHE A 167 5.13 15.67 5.51
N SER A 168 5.56 14.92 4.51
CA SER A 168 6.50 13.81 4.62
C SER A 168 7.71 14.08 3.73
N ASP A 169 8.89 13.85 4.27
CA ASP A 169 10.11 13.84 3.48
C ASP A 169 10.12 12.62 2.55
N LEU A 170 10.87 12.74 1.45
CA LEU A 170 11.03 11.62 0.54
C LEU A 170 11.88 10.51 1.15
N SER A 171 11.54 9.30 0.80
CA SER A 171 12.36 8.11 1.03
C SER A 171 13.55 8.04 0.06
N THR A 172 14.42 7.08 0.27
CA THR A 172 15.45 6.72 -0.71
C THR A 172 14.80 6.29 -2.02
N LYS A 173 15.35 6.77 -3.15
CA LYS A 173 14.88 6.39 -4.49
C LYS A 173 15.02 4.88 -4.70
N LEU A 174 14.17 4.36 -5.56
CA LEU A 174 14.28 2.99 -6.09
C LEU A 174 15.46 2.91 -7.05
N SER A 175 15.88 1.70 -7.40
CA SER A 175 16.90 1.51 -8.42
C SER A 175 16.47 2.14 -9.75
N SER A 176 17.41 2.60 -10.56
CA SER A 176 17.10 3.20 -11.89
C SER A 176 16.35 2.26 -12.82
N ASP A 177 16.44 0.96 -12.59
CA ASP A 177 15.75 -0.05 -13.38
C ASP A 177 14.30 -0.28 -12.94
N ASN A 178 13.93 0.26 -11.77
CA ASN A 178 12.55 0.16 -11.28
C ASN A 178 11.64 1.15 -12.04
N TYR A 179 10.46 0.68 -12.40
CA TYR A 179 9.46 1.47 -13.11
C TYR A 179 9.07 2.77 -12.38
N TYR A 180 9.12 2.77 -11.05
CA TYR A 180 8.81 3.91 -10.19
C TYR A 180 10.05 4.73 -9.78
N SER A 181 11.18 4.59 -10.46
CA SER A 181 12.43 5.29 -10.11
C SER A 181 12.32 6.81 -10.11
N GLN A 182 11.43 7.38 -10.91
CA GLN A 182 11.16 8.82 -10.98
C GLN A 182 9.90 9.25 -10.21
N ALA A 183 9.29 8.36 -9.42
CA ALA A 183 8.11 8.68 -8.63
C ALA A 183 8.48 9.45 -7.35
N TRP A 184 7.48 10.14 -6.79
CA TRP A 184 7.52 10.66 -5.44
C TRP A 184 7.33 9.52 -4.44
N ILE A 185 8.39 9.19 -3.70
CA ILE A 185 8.44 8.03 -2.82
C ILE A 185 8.53 8.50 -1.38
N CYS A 186 7.58 8.10 -0.53
CA CYS A 186 7.61 8.34 0.91
C CYS A 186 7.84 7.03 1.68
N ASN A 187 8.28 7.14 2.94
CA ASN A 187 8.34 5.99 3.83
C ASN A 187 6.95 5.69 4.39
N LEU A 188 6.54 4.42 4.32
CA LEU A 188 5.38 3.88 4.99
C LEU A 188 5.86 3.12 6.23
N SER A 189 5.66 3.69 7.43
CA SER A 189 6.17 3.08 8.66
C SER A 189 5.27 1.98 9.22
N HIS A 190 3.96 2.17 9.11
CA HIS A 190 2.96 1.24 9.65
C HIS A 190 1.70 1.25 8.79
N ILE A 191 0.95 0.16 8.86
CA ILE A 191 -0.49 0.14 8.58
C ILE A 191 -1.25 -0.17 9.86
N VAL A 192 -2.35 0.51 10.07
CA VAL A 192 -3.21 0.30 11.25
C VAL A 192 -4.62 0.06 10.77
N MET A 193 -5.24 -1.00 11.28
CA MET A 193 -6.65 -1.27 11.03
C MET A 193 -7.46 -0.68 12.18
N GLY A 194 -8.19 0.39 11.90
CA GLY A 194 -9.00 1.12 12.89
C GLY A 194 -10.46 0.69 12.89
N SER A 195 -11.25 1.27 13.79
CA SER A 195 -12.69 1.12 13.74
C SER A 195 -13.30 1.91 12.57
N ASN A 196 -14.50 1.55 12.16
CA ASN A 196 -15.25 2.28 11.14
C ASN A 196 -15.65 3.70 11.58
N ILE A 197 -15.64 4.01 12.87
CA ILE A 197 -15.92 5.34 13.44
C ILE A 197 -14.66 6.22 13.57
N GLY A 198 -13.50 5.74 13.12
CA GLY A 198 -12.26 6.51 13.07
C GLY A 198 -11.31 6.30 14.24
N GLU A 199 -11.62 5.42 15.19
CA GLU A 199 -10.70 5.08 16.28
C GLU A 199 -9.63 4.08 15.81
N LEU A 200 -8.37 4.32 16.18
CA LEU A 200 -7.29 3.39 15.93
C LEU A 200 -7.41 2.14 16.82
N SER A 201 -7.13 1.00 16.24
CA SER A 201 -6.96 -0.25 16.99
C SER A 201 -5.48 -0.59 17.08
N TRP A 202 -4.83 -0.17 18.15
CA TRP A 202 -3.40 -0.40 18.37
C TRP A 202 -2.99 -1.88 18.38
N ASN A 203 -3.95 -2.76 18.70
CA ASN A 203 -3.73 -4.20 18.60
C ASN A 203 -3.68 -4.72 17.16
N ASN A 204 -4.15 -3.89 16.22
CA ASN A 204 -4.18 -4.16 14.79
C ASN A 204 -3.20 -3.22 14.06
N THR A 205 -2.01 -3.04 14.61
CA THR A 205 -0.92 -2.28 14.01
C THR A 205 0.10 -3.26 13.46
N MET A 206 0.52 -3.03 12.22
CA MET A 206 1.60 -3.76 11.58
C MET A 206 2.68 -2.77 11.16
N GLU A 207 3.89 -2.98 11.65
CA GLU A 207 5.07 -2.25 11.22
C GLU A 207 5.44 -2.69 9.80
N THR A 208 5.77 -1.73 8.96
CA THR A 208 6.27 -1.95 7.62
C THR A 208 7.61 -1.26 7.48
N ASN A 209 8.48 -1.77 6.61
CA ASN A 209 9.64 -1.04 6.13
C ASN A 209 9.36 -0.56 4.69
N GLY A 210 8.08 -0.39 4.39
CA GLY A 210 7.59 -0.16 3.06
C GLY A 210 7.86 1.24 2.55
N ARG A 211 7.83 1.34 1.25
CA ARG A 211 7.84 2.59 0.51
C ARG A 211 6.51 2.77 -0.20
N VAL A 212 6.03 4.00 -0.28
CA VAL A 212 4.77 4.31 -0.93
C VAL A 212 4.97 5.30 -2.06
N VAL A 213 4.34 5.02 -3.19
CA VAL A 213 4.24 5.91 -4.35
C VAL A 213 2.78 6.28 -4.61
N PHE A 214 2.57 7.44 -5.24
CA PHE A 214 1.24 7.96 -5.60
C PHE A 214 1.12 7.90 -7.12
N ASP A 215 0.34 6.94 -7.64
CA ASP A 215 0.19 6.76 -9.09
C ASP A 215 -1.19 7.25 -9.55
N THR A 216 -1.19 8.34 -10.30
CA THR A 216 -2.40 8.98 -10.84
C THR A 216 -3.08 8.17 -11.95
N ARG A 217 -2.45 7.11 -12.45
CA ARG A 217 -2.93 6.31 -13.59
C ARG A 217 -3.70 5.08 -13.15
N THR A 218 -3.51 4.60 -11.93
CA THR A 218 -4.19 3.39 -11.47
C THR A 218 -5.43 3.67 -10.64
N LYS A 219 -6.48 2.92 -10.90
CA LYS A 219 -7.70 2.97 -10.10
C LYS A 219 -7.59 2.12 -8.81
N TYR A 220 -6.51 1.37 -8.64
CA TYR A 220 -6.30 0.44 -7.54
C TYR A 220 -5.28 0.95 -6.53
N ILE A 221 -5.32 0.34 -5.35
CA ILE A 221 -4.24 0.38 -4.38
C ILE A 221 -3.53 -0.97 -4.45
N TYR A 222 -2.24 -0.95 -4.75
CA TYR A 222 -1.43 -2.17 -4.78
C TYR A 222 -0.67 -2.33 -3.48
N ILE A 223 -0.80 -3.52 -2.90
CA ILE A 223 -0.22 -3.89 -1.61
C ILE A 223 0.61 -5.16 -1.80
N PRO A 224 1.82 -5.27 -1.24
CA PRO A 224 2.59 -6.50 -1.26
C PRO A 224 1.79 -7.68 -0.71
N LYS A 225 1.88 -8.83 -1.37
CA LYS A 225 1.03 -10.02 -1.13
C LYS A 225 1.12 -10.58 0.29
N GLU A 226 2.23 -10.36 0.96
CA GLU A 226 2.44 -10.78 2.35
C GLU A 226 1.44 -10.17 3.32
N TYR A 227 0.94 -8.96 3.05
CA TYR A 227 -0.05 -8.28 3.90
C TYR A 227 -1.49 -8.76 3.67
N MET A 228 -1.75 -9.56 2.62
CA MET A 228 -3.09 -10.04 2.29
C MET A 228 -3.74 -10.81 3.44
N LYS A 229 -2.97 -11.70 4.09
CA LYS A 229 -3.47 -12.51 5.21
C LYS A 229 -3.87 -11.64 6.41
N TYR A 230 -3.09 -10.60 6.70
CA TYR A 230 -3.37 -9.67 7.77
C TYR A 230 -4.68 -8.93 7.53
N ILE A 231 -4.83 -8.29 6.37
CA ILE A 231 -6.04 -7.54 6.01
C ILE A 231 -7.27 -8.45 5.94
N SER A 232 -7.17 -9.62 5.30
CA SER A 232 -8.27 -10.57 5.20
C SER A 232 -8.75 -11.09 6.55
N THR A 233 -7.83 -11.28 7.51
CA THR A 233 -8.17 -11.74 8.86
C THR A 233 -8.95 -10.68 9.63
N ILE A 234 -8.50 -9.42 9.60
CA ILE A 234 -9.14 -8.34 10.34
C ILE A 234 -10.49 -7.98 9.72
N TRP A 235 -10.60 -7.98 8.40
CA TRP A 235 -11.86 -7.76 7.71
C TRP A 235 -12.80 -8.97 7.76
N SER A 236 -12.35 -10.12 8.31
CA SER A 236 -13.12 -11.37 8.37
C SER A 236 -13.63 -11.83 7.00
N ILE A 237 -12.85 -11.58 5.94
CA ILE A 237 -13.25 -11.85 4.54
C ILE A 237 -13.32 -13.36 4.24
N ASN A 238 -12.72 -14.21 5.06
CA ASN A 238 -12.69 -15.67 4.84
C ASN A 238 -13.99 -16.40 5.21
N GLY A 239 -15.10 -15.66 5.40
CA GLY A 239 -16.43 -16.18 5.74
C GLY A 239 -17.34 -16.36 4.54
N GLU A 240 -18.61 -16.73 4.82
CA GLU A 240 -19.66 -16.80 3.82
C GLU A 240 -19.89 -15.42 3.19
N GLY A 241 -19.75 -15.32 1.88
CA GLY A 241 -20.10 -14.12 1.11
C GLY A 241 -18.93 -13.35 0.46
N CYS A 242 -17.70 -13.55 0.89
CA CYS A 242 -16.52 -13.01 0.22
C CYS A 242 -15.51 -14.11 -0.16
N LYS A 243 -14.79 -13.90 -1.25
CA LYS A 243 -13.75 -14.81 -1.72
C LYS A 243 -12.54 -14.04 -2.25
N THR A 244 -11.39 -14.68 -2.19
CA THR A 244 -10.20 -14.21 -2.87
C THR A 244 -10.24 -14.65 -4.33
N ILE A 245 -10.07 -13.72 -5.25
CA ILE A 245 -9.94 -13.95 -6.68
C ILE A 245 -8.45 -13.83 -7.04
N LEU A 246 -7.99 -14.71 -7.91
CA LEU A 246 -6.70 -14.60 -8.60
C LEU A 246 -6.98 -14.10 -10.01
N ASP A 247 -6.44 -12.95 -10.35
CA ASP A 247 -6.33 -12.52 -11.74
C ASP A 247 -5.07 -13.19 -12.32
N SER A 248 -5.29 -14.17 -13.17
CA SER A 248 -4.21 -14.97 -13.75
C SER A 248 -3.42 -14.21 -14.83
N GLU A 249 -3.95 -13.12 -15.37
CA GLU A 249 -3.28 -12.32 -16.39
C GLU A 249 -2.19 -11.43 -15.76
N ASN A 250 -2.48 -10.89 -14.58
CA ASN A 250 -1.59 -9.97 -13.89
C ASN A 250 -0.92 -10.56 -12.62
N ASP A 251 -1.19 -11.84 -12.27
CA ASP A 251 -0.81 -12.49 -10.99
C ASP A 251 -1.23 -11.68 -9.75
N GLU A 252 -2.34 -10.96 -9.86
CA GLU A 252 -2.91 -10.14 -8.81
C GLU A 252 -3.97 -10.90 -8.03
N LYS A 253 -4.05 -10.66 -6.72
CA LYS A 253 -5.13 -11.17 -5.88
C LYS A 253 -5.97 -10.02 -5.33
N TYR A 254 -7.27 -10.23 -5.26
CA TYR A 254 -8.20 -9.27 -4.66
C TYR A 254 -9.40 -9.96 -4.04
N PHE A 255 -10.17 -9.19 -3.25
CA PHE A 255 -11.39 -9.69 -2.64
C PHE A 255 -12.62 -9.35 -3.47
N GLN A 256 -13.54 -10.29 -3.54
CA GLN A 256 -14.85 -10.11 -4.17
C GLN A 256 -15.93 -10.63 -3.23
N CYS A 257 -16.94 -9.80 -2.98
CA CYS A 257 -18.01 -10.06 -2.03
C CYS A 257 -19.37 -10.03 -2.71
N ASN A 258 -20.32 -10.85 -2.21
CA ASN A 258 -21.72 -10.83 -2.66
C ASN A 258 -22.42 -9.55 -2.18
N LEU A 259 -23.53 -9.17 -2.83
CA LEU A 259 -24.32 -7.99 -2.44
C LEU A 259 -24.88 -8.09 -1.01
N THR A 260 -25.09 -9.30 -0.49
CA THR A 260 -25.52 -9.52 0.89
C THR A 260 -24.55 -9.01 1.93
N MET A 261 -23.28 -8.81 1.54
CA MET A 261 -22.20 -8.29 2.41
C MET A 261 -22.19 -6.76 2.54
N GLU A 262 -23.09 -6.03 1.89
CA GLU A 262 -23.08 -4.55 1.87
C GLU A 262 -22.98 -3.96 3.29
N LYS A 263 -23.84 -4.41 4.24
CA LYS A 263 -23.80 -3.92 5.63
C LYS A 263 -22.48 -4.27 6.33
N ASN A 264 -21.91 -5.43 6.03
CA ASN A 264 -20.63 -5.86 6.62
C ASN A 264 -19.48 -5.02 6.09
N ILE A 265 -19.47 -4.67 4.79
CA ILE A 265 -18.46 -3.79 4.19
C ILE A 265 -18.46 -2.43 4.88
N TYR A 266 -19.63 -1.81 5.06
CA TYR A 266 -19.76 -0.53 5.77
C TYR A 266 -19.34 -0.59 7.26
N SER A 267 -19.27 -1.77 7.86
CA SER A 267 -18.82 -1.97 9.23
C SER A 267 -17.37 -2.46 9.36
N MET A 268 -16.69 -2.76 8.25
CA MET A 268 -15.31 -3.19 8.28
C MET A 268 -14.38 -2.09 8.82
N PRO A 269 -13.31 -2.47 9.53
CA PRO A 269 -12.27 -1.53 9.95
C PRO A 269 -11.67 -0.74 8.78
N SER A 270 -11.48 0.56 9.00
CA SER A 270 -10.73 1.42 8.08
C SER A 270 -9.25 1.05 8.07
N ILE A 271 -8.56 1.32 6.97
CA ILE A 271 -7.11 1.19 6.87
C ILE A 271 -6.48 2.57 7.03
N TYR A 272 -5.48 2.67 7.89
CA TYR A 272 -4.64 3.87 8.04
C TYR A 272 -3.25 3.58 7.50
N PHE A 273 -2.78 4.43 6.61
CA PHE A 273 -1.41 4.43 6.11
C PHE A 273 -0.60 5.46 6.90
N ILE A 274 0.44 5.03 7.60
CA ILE A 274 1.24 5.92 8.44
C ILE A 274 2.46 6.41 7.65
N ILE A 275 2.37 7.64 7.17
CA ILE A 275 3.35 8.28 6.29
C ILE A 275 3.81 9.59 6.96
N GLY A 276 5.12 9.78 7.11
CA GLY A 276 5.66 11.01 7.72
C GLY A 276 5.18 11.29 9.16
N GLY A 277 4.78 10.24 9.89
CA GLY A 277 4.26 10.37 11.27
C GLY A 277 2.77 10.71 11.36
N TYR A 278 2.07 10.79 10.24
CA TYR A 278 0.63 11.00 10.15
C TYR A 278 -0.09 9.77 9.63
N GLY A 279 -1.29 9.54 10.12
CA GLY A 279 -2.18 8.46 9.68
C GLY A 279 -3.22 8.96 8.69
N TYR A 280 -3.27 8.36 7.52
CA TYR A 280 -4.19 8.66 6.43
C TYR A 280 -5.22 7.55 6.32
N ARG A 281 -6.47 7.86 6.67
CA ARG A 281 -7.56 6.90 6.77
C ARG A 281 -8.22 6.66 5.41
N LEU A 282 -8.38 5.39 5.04
CA LEU A 282 -9.31 4.98 4.00
C LEU A 282 -10.40 4.10 4.61
N LYS A 283 -11.65 4.48 4.40
CA LYS A 283 -12.79 3.68 4.86
C LYS A 283 -12.93 2.44 4.00
N ALA A 284 -13.34 1.33 4.61
CA ALA A 284 -13.53 0.10 3.86
C ALA A 284 -14.56 0.25 2.73
N GLU A 285 -15.62 1.06 2.94
CA GLU A 285 -16.62 1.33 1.93
C GLU A 285 -16.06 1.99 0.66
N ASP A 286 -15.05 2.86 0.79
CA ASP A 286 -14.41 3.55 -0.32
C ASP A 286 -13.45 2.64 -1.10
N LEU A 287 -13.11 1.48 -0.51
CA LEU A 287 -12.24 0.46 -1.08
C LEU A 287 -13.01 -0.66 -1.81
N PHE A 288 -14.34 -0.58 -1.88
CA PHE A 288 -15.15 -1.55 -2.60
C PHE A 288 -16.03 -0.89 -3.64
N GLU A 289 -15.90 -1.32 -4.88
CA GLU A 289 -16.76 -0.89 -5.98
C GLU A 289 -17.95 -1.83 -6.13
N LYS A 290 -19.17 -1.26 -6.11
CA LYS A 290 -20.42 -2.00 -6.30
C LYS A 290 -20.70 -2.16 -7.79
N ASN A 291 -20.66 -3.39 -8.27
CA ASN A 291 -21.14 -3.80 -9.58
C ASN A 291 -22.57 -4.36 -9.46
N GLU A 292 -23.19 -4.75 -10.59
CA GLU A 292 -24.59 -5.20 -10.60
C GLU A 292 -24.89 -6.32 -9.62
N ASP A 293 -23.99 -7.28 -9.46
CA ASP A 293 -24.18 -8.54 -8.71
C ASP A 293 -23.21 -8.73 -7.53
N LYS A 294 -22.23 -7.84 -7.35
CA LYS A 294 -21.16 -8.02 -6.37
C LYS A 294 -20.44 -6.72 -6.00
N PHE A 295 -19.65 -6.81 -4.91
CA PHE A 295 -18.64 -5.82 -4.55
C PHE A 295 -17.26 -6.32 -4.92
N THR A 296 -16.46 -5.49 -5.58
CA THR A 296 -15.07 -5.78 -5.94
C THR A 296 -14.15 -4.85 -5.17
N CYS A 297 -13.22 -5.41 -4.41
CA CYS A 297 -12.23 -4.63 -3.67
C CYS A 297 -11.27 -3.91 -4.64
N LEU A 298 -10.97 -2.66 -4.35
CA LEU A 298 -10.00 -1.85 -5.10
C LEU A 298 -8.56 -2.06 -4.62
N ILE A 299 -8.35 -2.88 -3.58
CA ILE A 299 -7.01 -3.32 -3.20
C ILE A 299 -6.63 -4.54 -4.05
N ARG A 300 -5.41 -4.48 -4.57
CA ARG A 300 -4.75 -5.56 -5.31
C ARG A 300 -3.50 -6.01 -4.56
N PHE A 301 -3.35 -7.31 -4.39
CA PHE A 301 -2.18 -7.90 -3.74
C PHE A 301 -1.26 -8.47 -4.80
N ILE A 302 -0.05 -7.91 -4.88
CA ILE A 302 0.94 -8.22 -5.91
C ILE A 302 2.21 -8.80 -5.31
N ASN A 303 2.99 -9.52 -6.13
CA ASN A 303 4.33 -9.94 -5.77
C ASN A 303 5.28 -8.77 -6.07
N GLU A 304 5.67 -8.02 -5.06
CA GLU A 304 6.59 -6.91 -5.17
C GLU A 304 7.83 -7.19 -4.31
N GLU A 305 9.03 -7.08 -4.91
CA GLU A 305 10.27 -7.45 -4.23
C GLU A 305 10.77 -6.38 -3.24
N GLU A 306 10.36 -5.11 -3.43
CA GLU A 306 10.91 -3.97 -2.72
C GLU A 306 10.00 -3.41 -1.61
N ASP A 307 9.00 -4.16 -1.16
CA ASP A 307 7.95 -3.70 -0.20
C ASP A 307 7.36 -2.33 -0.64
N LEU A 308 7.06 -2.23 -1.94
CA LEU A 308 6.52 -1.03 -2.56
C LEU A 308 4.98 -1.07 -2.55
N TRP A 309 4.39 0.00 -2.05
CA TRP A 309 2.95 0.23 -2.01
C TRP A 309 2.58 1.29 -3.02
N ILE A 310 1.54 1.06 -3.80
CA ILE A 310 1.10 2.00 -4.83
C ILE A 310 -0.29 2.50 -4.45
N LEU A 311 -0.40 3.79 -4.14
CA LEU A 311 -1.65 4.43 -3.79
C LEU A 311 -2.22 5.14 -5.01
N GLY A 312 -3.26 4.53 -5.58
CA GLY A 312 -3.97 5.07 -6.74
C GLY A 312 -5.18 5.92 -6.38
N VAL A 313 -6.14 5.95 -7.30
CA VAL A 313 -7.33 6.81 -7.25
C VAL A 313 -8.10 6.78 -5.93
N PRO A 314 -8.31 5.64 -5.22
CA PRO A 314 -9.03 5.68 -3.95
C PRO A 314 -8.35 6.59 -2.91
N PHE A 315 -7.02 6.62 -2.86
CA PHE A 315 -6.28 7.51 -1.97
C PHE A 315 -6.35 8.98 -2.47
N LEU A 316 -6.21 9.17 -3.77
CA LEU A 316 -6.22 10.50 -4.40
C LEU A 316 -7.60 11.19 -4.35
N ARG A 317 -8.68 10.44 -4.11
CA ARG A 317 -10.03 10.99 -3.87
C ARG A 317 -10.17 11.60 -2.48
N GLU A 318 -9.58 10.93 -1.49
CA GLU A 318 -9.69 11.35 -0.08
C GLU A 318 -8.71 12.45 0.28
N TYR A 319 -7.53 12.46 -0.37
CA TYR A 319 -6.46 13.37 -0.02
C TYR A 319 -5.97 14.18 -1.22
N LYS A 320 -5.82 15.48 -1.00
CA LYS A 320 -5.04 16.34 -1.88
C LYS A 320 -3.56 16.06 -1.66
N ILE A 321 -2.81 15.90 -2.71
CA ILE A 321 -1.37 15.70 -2.66
C ILE A 321 -0.67 16.94 -3.20
N LEU A 322 0.29 17.45 -2.45
CA LEU A 322 1.14 18.58 -2.81
C LEU A 322 2.57 18.10 -3.06
N PHE A 323 3.03 18.21 -4.30
CA PHE A 323 4.42 18.03 -4.66
C PHE A 323 5.17 19.35 -4.48
N ASP A 324 6.06 19.40 -3.48
CA ASP A 324 6.91 20.57 -3.18
C ASP A 324 8.31 20.31 -3.78
N TYR A 325 8.51 20.73 -5.02
CA TYR A 325 9.78 20.57 -5.74
C TYR A 325 10.90 21.45 -5.15
N ASN A 326 10.56 22.56 -4.45
CA ASN A 326 11.55 23.41 -3.80
C ASN A 326 12.22 22.71 -2.61
N LYS A 327 11.44 21.93 -1.84
CA LYS A 327 11.91 21.28 -0.60
C LYS A 327 11.98 19.77 -0.73
N THR A 328 11.69 19.25 -1.91
CA THR A 328 11.73 17.80 -2.21
C THR A 328 10.95 16.97 -1.18
N ARG A 329 9.65 17.31 -1.00
CA ARG A 329 8.77 16.68 -0.03
C ARG A 329 7.34 16.59 -0.56
N VAL A 330 6.55 15.71 0.01
CA VAL A 330 5.14 15.52 -0.32
C VAL A 330 4.27 16.02 0.82
N GLY A 331 3.28 16.84 0.50
CA GLY A 331 2.26 17.32 1.43
C GLY A 331 0.93 16.60 1.21
N PHE A 332 0.17 16.44 2.28
CA PHE A 332 -1.16 15.84 2.24
C PHE A 332 -2.16 16.72 2.98
N SER A 333 -3.36 16.87 2.41
CA SER A 333 -4.47 17.59 3.02
C SER A 333 -5.78 16.81 2.82
N GLY A 334 -6.58 16.69 3.86
CA GLY A 334 -7.86 15.97 3.88
C GLY A 334 -8.49 16.00 5.26
N GLU A 335 -9.71 15.47 5.37
CA GLU A 335 -10.46 15.53 6.63
C GLU A 335 -10.01 14.52 7.68
N ASP A 336 -9.62 13.33 7.26
CA ASP A 336 -9.33 12.17 8.12
C ASP A 336 -7.80 11.96 8.31
N ILE A 337 -7.05 13.05 8.58
CA ILE A 337 -5.62 13.00 8.89
C ILE A 337 -5.43 13.10 10.39
N MET A 338 -4.68 12.15 10.98
CA MET A 338 -4.38 12.18 12.40
C MET A 338 -2.88 12.19 12.68
N ASN A 339 -2.47 12.81 13.78
CA ASN A 339 -1.10 12.73 14.26
C ASN A 339 -0.88 11.38 14.95
N TYR A 340 -0.27 10.44 14.23
CA TYR A 340 -0.06 9.06 14.70
C TYR A 340 0.80 9.02 15.97
N LYS A 341 1.85 9.81 16.04
CA LYS A 341 2.75 9.84 17.20
C LYS A 341 2.04 10.30 18.47
N GLU A 342 1.26 11.37 18.36
CA GLU A 342 0.51 11.91 19.50
C GLU A 342 -0.54 10.91 20.00
N GLU A 343 -1.27 10.28 19.11
CA GLU A 343 -2.26 9.27 19.47
C GLU A 343 -1.62 8.00 20.06
N TYR A 344 -0.47 7.57 19.53
CA TYR A 344 0.29 6.45 20.09
C TYR A 344 0.78 6.75 21.50
N ASP A 345 1.34 7.93 21.73
CA ASP A 345 1.83 8.33 23.06
C ASP A 345 0.69 8.39 24.08
N LYS A 346 -0.48 8.91 23.72
CA LYS A 346 -1.70 8.88 24.55
C LYS A 346 -2.09 7.46 24.90
N TRP A 347 -2.16 6.56 23.92
CA TRP A 347 -2.52 5.16 24.15
C TRP A 347 -1.52 4.45 25.08
N VAL A 348 -0.21 4.69 24.93
CA VAL A 348 0.82 4.13 25.81
C VAL A 348 0.62 4.57 27.25
N ILE A 349 0.30 5.83 27.48
CA ILE A 349 0.03 6.38 28.81
C ILE A 349 -1.21 5.71 29.42
N GLU A 350 -2.33 5.72 28.69
CA GLU A 350 -3.59 5.10 29.13
C GLU A 350 -3.47 3.60 29.41
N SER A 351 -2.71 2.87 28.57
CA SER A 351 -2.49 1.44 28.75
C SER A 351 -1.67 1.14 30.01
N LYS A 352 -0.67 1.99 30.31
CA LYS A 352 0.11 1.90 31.56
C LYS A 352 -0.76 2.20 32.79
N GLU A 353 -1.62 3.21 32.72
CA GLU A 353 -2.54 3.54 33.80
C GLU A 353 -3.57 2.43 34.04
N LYS A 354 -4.17 1.87 32.96
CA LYS A 354 -5.06 0.69 33.07
C LYS A 354 -4.35 -0.50 33.71
N LYS A 355 -3.11 -0.76 33.29
CA LYS A 355 -2.32 -1.86 33.84
C LYS A 355 -1.95 -1.62 35.33
N SER A 356 -1.63 -0.39 35.71
CA SER A 356 -1.36 -0.03 37.09
C SER A 356 -2.61 -0.12 37.98
N LYS A 357 -3.79 0.29 37.48
CA LYS A 357 -5.08 0.13 38.15
C LYS A 357 -5.42 -1.35 38.36
N LEU A 358 -5.30 -2.17 37.32
CA LEU A 358 -5.51 -3.62 37.39
C LEU A 358 -4.57 -4.28 38.41
N LEU A 359 -3.29 -3.91 38.43
CA LEU A 359 -2.32 -4.39 39.42
C LEU A 359 -2.58 -3.84 40.84
N GLY A 360 -3.15 -2.63 40.95
CA GLY A 360 -3.56 -2.02 42.21
C GLY A 360 -4.84 -2.61 42.80
N GLU A 361 -5.74 -3.14 41.98
CA GLU A 361 -6.94 -3.85 42.40
C GLU A 361 -6.64 -5.27 42.95
N TYR A 362 -5.54 -5.88 42.52
CA TYR A 362 -5.01 -7.05 43.23
C TYR A 362 -4.29 -6.54 44.45
N SER A 363 -5.02 -6.41 45.56
CA SER A 363 -4.40 -6.09 46.86
C SER A 363 -3.27 -7.08 47.12
N CYS A 364 -2.22 -6.62 47.80
CA CYS A 364 -1.09 -7.47 48.18
C CYS A 364 -1.57 -8.75 48.91
N GLU A 365 -2.69 -8.65 49.61
CA GLU A 365 -3.40 -9.75 50.27
C GLU A 365 -3.93 -10.80 49.28
N SER A 366 -4.51 -10.41 48.12
CA SER A 366 -5.00 -11.35 47.13
C SER A 366 -3.86 -12.13 46.46
N VAL A 367 -2.75 -11.48 46.17
CA VAL A 367 -1.55 -12.13 45.60
C VAL A 367 -0.94 -13.10 46.61
N ILE A 368 -0.84 -12.72 47.90
CA ILE A 368 -0.36 -13.58 48.96
C ILE A 368 -1.28 -14.79 49.15
N PHE A 369 -2.61 -14.58 49.07
CA PHE A 369 -3.59 -15.68 49.16
C PHE A 369 -3.47 -16.67 48.02
N ILE A 370 -3.30 -16.20 46.76
CA ILE A 370 -3.10 -17.07 45.60
C ILE A 370 -1.78 -17.87 45.73
N ILE A 371 -0.70 -17.21 46.11
CA ILE A 371 0.60 -17.90 46.34
C ILE A 371 0.46 -18.92 47.45
N GLY A 372 -0.19 -18.57 48.56
CA GLY A 372 -0.44 -19.46 49.68
C GLY A 372 -1.26 -20.70 49.32
N THR A 373 -2.31 -20.53 48.50
CA THR A 373 -3.12 -21.65 48.00
C THR A 373 -2.33 -22.56 47.05
N ILE A 374 -1.51 -22.02 46.16
CA ILE A 374 -0.65 -22.82 45.28
C ILE A 374 0.36 -23.64 46.10
N ILE A 375 1.03 -23.02 47.09
CA ILE A 375 1.97 -23.71 47.98
C ILE A 375 1.25 -24.79 48.76
N GLY A 376 0.07 -24.51 49.32
CA GLY A 376 -0.75 -25.49 50.04
C GLY A 376 -1.13 -26.68 49.18
N CYS A 377 -1.56 -26.48 47.94
CA CYS A 377 -1.84 -27.56 47.00
C CYS A 377 -0.60 -28.40 46.68
N CYS A 378 0.55 -27.79 46.51
CA CYS A 378 1.81 -28.49 46.25
C CYS A 378 2.19 -29.38 47.45
N ILE A 379 2.03 -28.88 48.70
CA ILE A 379 2.30 -29.65 49.92
C ILE A 379 1.34 -30.85 50.02
N LEU A 380 0.06 -30.64 49.76
CA LEU A 380 -0.93 -31.74 49.79
C LEU A 380 -0.65 -32.79 48.70
N CYS A 381 -0.28 -32.40 47.49
CA CYS A 381 0.13 -33.30 46.44
C CYS A 381 1.38 -34.10 46.84
N TYR A 382 2.36 -33.47 47.47
CA TYR A 382 3.56 -34.12 47.94
C TYR A 382 3.26 -35.12 49.08
N ALA A 383 2.42 -34.74 50.03
CA ALA A 383 1.99 -35.60 51.13
C ALA A 383 1.21 -36.82 50.59
N ALA A 384 0.29 -36.62 49.63
CA ALA A 384 -0.45 -37.71 48.99
C ALA A 384 0.50 -38.65 48.23
N PHE A 385 1.46 -38.13 47.49
CA PHE A 385 2.48 -38.93 46.81
C PHE A 385 3.36 -39.74 47.78
N TRP A 386 3.75 -39.11 48.94
CA TRP A 386 4.54 -39.77 49.96
C TRP A 386 3.76 -40.92 50.66
N LEU A 387 2.47 -40.69 50.99
CA LEU A 387 1.56 -41.72 51.54
C LEU A 387 1.37 -42.86 50.54
N TYR A 388 1.12 -42.57 49.24
CA TYR A 388 0.99 -43.58 48.19
C TYR A 388 2.27 -44.38 48.03
N ARG A 389 3.44 -43.77 48.09
CA ARG A 389 4.74 -44.47 48.01
C ARG A 389 4.99 -45.39 49.21
N ASN A 390 4.60 -44.94 50.43
CA ASN A 390 4.72 -45.77 51.64
C ASN A 390 3.74 -46.93 51.62
N TRP A 391 2.47 -46.66 51.24
CA TRP A 391 1.47 -47.73 51.12
C TRP A 391 1.90 -48.78 50.09
N ARG A 392 2.42 -48.41 48.97
CA ARG A 392 2.96 -49.35 47.97
C ARG A 392 4.16 -50.15 48.49
N ARG A 393 4.98 -49.56 49.35
CA ARG A 393 6.12 -50.25 49.95
C ARG A 393 5.66 -51.29 50.99
N ASP A 394 4.65 -50.97 51.77
CA ASP A 394 4.07 -51.89 52.73
C ASP A 394 3.29 -53.00 52.05
N SER A 395 2.53 -52.74 51.00
CA SER A 395 1.86 -53.75 50.19
C SER A 395 2.85 -54.74 49.58
N ASN A 396 4.00 -54.31 49.12
CA ASN A 396 5.03 -55.20 48.60
C ASN A 396 5.66 -56.09 49.68
N LYS A 397 5.74 -55.59 50.94
CA LYS A 397 6.20 -56.41 52.07
C LYS A 397 5.20 -57.54 52.40
N TYR A 398 3.91 -57.25 52.32
CA TYR A 398 2.86 -58.29 52.54
C TYR A 398 2.91 -59.35 51.43
N TYR A 399 3.13 -59.02 50.17
CA TYR A 399 3.26 -59.98 49.10
C TYR A 399 4.49 -60.92 49.26
N ILE A 400 5.63 -60.36 49.67
CA ILE A 400 6.85 -61.17 49.88
C ILE A 400 6.67 -62.16 51.06
N HIS A 401 5.94 -61.75 52.12
CA HIS A 401 5.70 -62.66 53.30
C HIS A 401 4.71 -63.78 52.96
N THR A 402 3.75 -63.57 52.11
CA THR A 402 2.81 -64.62 51.65
C THR A 402 3.48 -65.62 50.74
N ASP A 403 4.39 -65.20 49.87
CA ASP A 403 5.15 -66.12 48.99
C ASP A 403 6.16 -66.96 49.80
N GLU A 404 6.79 -66.44 50.81
CA GLU A 404 7.66 -67.23 51.73
C GLU A 404 6.89 -68.29 52.54
N GLN A 405 5.68 -67.99 52.99
CA GLN A 405 4.81 -68.96 53.65
C GLN A 405 4.30 -70.05 52.70
N PHE A 406 3.95 -69.70 51.46
CA PHE A 406 3.50 -70.61 50.44
C PHE A 406 4.60 -71.59 50.02
N ASN A 407 5.83 -71.12 49.84
CA ASN A 407 6.98 -71.96 49.51
C ASN A 407 7.45 -72.85 50.70
N LYS A 408 7.21 -72.46 51.94
CA LYS A 408 7.47 -73.37 53.13
C LYS A 408 6.48 -74.48 53.25
N GLN A 409 5.21 -74.32 52.79
CA GLN A 409 4.21 -75.38 52.80
C GLN A 409 4.43 -76.44 51.68
N GLN A 410 5.00 -76.08 50.52
CA GLN A 410 5.30 -77.00 49.48
C GLN A 410 6.51 -77.92 49.74
N ASN A 411 7.39 -77.59 50.65
CA ASN A 411 8.57 -78.40 51.01
C ASN A 411 8.31 -79.42 52.16
N TYR A 412 7.05 -79.52 52.62
CA TYR A 412 6.65 -80.51 53.69
C TYR A 412 5.59 -81.48 53.21
N SER A 413 5.34 -81.60 51.93
CA SER A 413 4.45 -82.63 51.33
C SER A 413 5.22 -83.70 50.55
#